data_dc904147a18dbb0e5f05997c093625c9
#
_entry.id   dc904147a18dbb0e5f05997c093625c9
#
_cell.length_a   1.000
_cell.length_b   1.000
_cell.length_c   1.000
_cell.angle_alpha   90.00
_cell.angle_beta   90.00
_cell.angle_gamma   90.00
#
_symmetry.space_group_name_H-M   'P 1'
#
loop_
_entity.id
_entity.type
_entity.pdbx_description
1 polymer ?
#
loop_
_entity_poly.entity_id
_entity_poly.type
_entity_poly.pdbx_seq_one_letter_code
_entity_poly.pdbx_strand_id
1 'polypeptide(L)'
;PQVALTIVLVMGAGYLGSSIVLVEGAQTLESLKDAMVFVCILLFGYPALIGAVVAYILSDMIEGVSPDVVWRWIECFPMTEAYCWIGYQFIGKDPDFRKLRTWGWYALFVTIFMAFVPPLWGFACGPLSGVFSAQDSYYKITPALFLTLVFTWILVPPLMLGALPLARRLGLY
;
A
#
# COMPACT_ATOMS: atom_id res chain seq x y z
N PRO A 1 6.04 5.78 18.79
CA PRO A 1 7.22 5.67 17.93
C PRO A 1 6.89 5.02 16.57
N GLN A 2 6.22 3.84 16.57
CA GLN A 2 5.93 3.07 15.35
C GLN A 2 5.04 3.83 14.35
N VAL A 3 4.02 4.57 14.79
CA VAL A 3 3.18 5.43 13.93
C VAL A 3 4.05 6.48 13.21
N ALA A 4 4.86 7.22 13.95
CA ALA A 4 5.72 8.25 13.37
C ALA A 4 6.76 7.66 12.41
N LEU A 5 7.34 6.50 12.77
CA LEU A 5 8.28 5.80 11.90
C LEU A 5 7.61 5.35 10.60
N THR A 6 6.39 4.83 10.67
CA THR A 6 5.61 4.46 9.48
C THR A 6 5.37 5.66 8.58
N ILE A 7 4.94 6.81 9.14
CA ILE A 7 4.73 8.04 8.37
C ILE A 7 6.00 8.42 7.61
N VAL A 8 7.14 8.48 8.31
CA VAL A 8 8.43 8.86 7.69
C VAL A 8 8.85 7.88 6.60
N LEU A 9 8.72 6.58 6.84
CA LEU A 9 9.12 5.56 5.87
C LEU A 9 8.23 5.58 4.63
N VAL A 10 6.90 5.70 4.81
CA VAL A 10 5.94 5.72 3.71
C VAL A 10 6.07 6.98 2.87
N MET A 11 6.18 8.16 3.51
CA MET A 11 6.39 9.42 2.79
C MET A 11 7.75 9.44 2.08
N GLY A 12 8.81 8.96 2.73
CA GLY A 12 10.14 8.84 2.11
C GLY A 12 10.14 7.90 0.90
N ALA A 13 9.45 6.77 0.99
CA ALA A 13 9.27 5.84 -0.12
C ALA A 13 8.46 6.47 -1.27
N GLY A 14 7.41 7.24 -0.96
CA GLY A 14 6.64 8.01 -1.94
C GLY A 14 7.50 9.03 -2.67
N TYR A 15 8.28 9.83 -1.94
CA TYR A 15 9.20 10.80 -2.52
C TYR A 15 10.25 10.16 -3.43
N LEU A 16 10.86 9.06 -2.99
CA LEU A 16 11.82 8.31 -3.81
C LEU A 16 11.13 7.69 -5.02
N GLY A 17 9.94 7.13 -4.84
CA GLY A 17 9.16 6.52 -5.92
C GLY A 17 8.76 7.53 -6.99
N SER A 18 8.33 8.73 -6.60
CA SER A 18 7.97 9.79 -7.55
C SER A 18 9.16 10.30 -8.36
N SER A 19 10.38 10.13 -7.84
CA SER A 19 11.61 10.52 -8.53
C SER A 19 12.08 9.50 -9.58
N ILE A 20 11.51 8.31 -9.60
CA ILE A 20 11.89 7.23 -10.52
C ILE A 20 10.79 7.02 -11.55
N VAL A 21 10.99 7.57 -12.76
CA VAL A 21 10.10 7.35 -13.90
C VAL A 21 10.55 6.08 -14.63
N LEU A 22 9.75 5.02 -14.55
CA LEU A 22 10.07 3.74 -15.21
C LEU A 22 9.73 3.72 -16.69
N VAL A 23 8.69 4.45 -17.10
CA VAL A 23 8.24 4.53 -18.49
C VAL A 23 7.71 5.95 -18.76
N GLU A 24 8.10 6.58 -19.85
CA GLU A 24 7.56 7.87 -20.28
C GLU A 24 6.02 7.79 -20.44
N GLY A 25 5.29 8.64 -19.71
CA GLY A 25 3.83 8.67 -19.70
C GLY A 25 3.14 7.64 -18.80
N ALA A 26 3.89 6.78 -18.11
CA ALA A 26 3.35 5.90 -17.08
C ALA A 26 3.56 6.51 -15.67
N GLN A 27 2.66 6.12 -14.76
CA GLN A 27 2.75 6.53 -13.36
C GLN A 27 4.14 6.24 -12.77
N THR A 28 4.62 7.17 -11.98
CA THR A 28 5.80 7.05 -11.12
C THR A 28 5.72 5.80 -10.24
N LEU A 29 6.81 5.40 -9.62
CA LEU A 29 6.89 4.21 -8.78
C LEU A 29 6.11 4.38 -7.46
N GLU A 30 4.83 4.77 -7.55
CA GLU A 30 3.90 4.79 -6.41
C GLU A 30 3.85 3.44 -5.70
N SER A 31 4.10 2.37 -6.46
CA SER A 31 4.25 1.01 -5.95
C SER A 31 5.24 0.88 -4.78
N LEU A 32 6.26 1.76 -4.70
CA LEU A 32 7.22 1.73 -3.60
C LEU A 32 6.59 2.26 -2.30
N LYS A 33 5.73 3.28 -2.39
CA LYS A 33 4.96 3.81 -1.25
C LYS A 33 4.04 2.74 -0.69
N ASP A 34 3.27 2.07 -1.56
CA ASP A 34 2.32 1.02 -1.17
C ASP A 34 3.04 -0.22 -0.63
N ALA A 35 4.16 -0.62 -1.24
CA ALA A 35 4.98 -1.71 -0.72
C ALA A 35 5.52 -1.40 0.69
N MET A 36 5.96 -0.15 0.93
CA MET A 36 6.43 0.28 2.24
C MET A 36 5.32 0.28 3.28
N VAL A 37 4.09 0.69 2.91
CA VAL A 37 2.91 0.56 3.79
C VAL A 37 2.73 -0.87 4.24
N PHE A 38 2.71 -1.83 3.32
CA PHE A 38 2.50 -3.21 3.67
C PHE A 38 3.66 -3.79 4.49
N VAL A 39 4.90 -3.44 4.18
CA VAL A 39 6.08 -3.80 5.00
C VAL A 39 5.96 -3.28 6.42
N CYS A 40 5.57 -2.02 6.61
CA CYS A 40 5.35 -1.45 7.93
C CYS A 40 4.23 -2.16 8.70
N ILE A 41 3.13 -2.51 8.02
CA ILE A 41 2.02 -3.26 8.62
C ILE A 41 2.48 -4.65 9.06
N LEU A 42 3.27 -5.35 8.26
CA LEU A 42 3.83 -6.65 8.63
C LEU A 42 4.80 -6.56 9.83
N LEU A 43 5.54 -5.45 9.98
CA LEU A 43 6.49 -5.26 11.06
C LEU A 43 5.85 -4.73 12.34
N PHE A 44 4.92 -3.78 12.24
CA PHE A 44 4.43 -3.01 13.38
C PHE A 44 2.94 -3.23 13.68
N GLY A 45 2.21 -3.92 12.79
CA GLY A 45 0.80 -4.23 12.99
C GLY A 45 -0.10 -2.98 13.01
N TYR A 46 -1.01 -2.93 13.97
CA TYR A 46 -2.03 -1.87 14.07
C TYR A 46 -1.49 -0.43 14.10
N PRO A 47 -0.40 -0.11 14.82
CA PRO A 47 0.19 1.23 14.74
C PRO A 47 0.58 1.66 13.31
N ALA A 48 1.00 0.73 12.46
CA ALA A 48 1.33 1.04 11.08
C ALA A 48 0.11 1.36 10.22
N LEU A 49 -1.04 0.75 10.49
CA LEU A 49 -2.30 1.11 9.81
C LEU A 49 -2.62 2.59 10.00
N ILE A 50 -2.55 3.07 11.25
CA ILE A 50 -2.78 4.48 11.56
C ILE A 50 -1.73 5.36 10.87
N GLY A 51 -0.47 4.97 10.94
CA GLY A 51 0.63 5.70 10.30
C GLY A 51 0.49 5.78 8.78
N ALA A 52 0.04 4.71 8.14
CA ALA A 52 -0.20 4.66 6.70
C ALA A 52 -1.29 5.64 6.25
N VAL A 53 -2.46 5.63 6.91
CA VAL A 53 -3.54 6.58 6.61
C VAL A 53 -3.07 8.03 6.73
N VAL A 54 -2.36 8.35 7.81
CA VAL A 54 -1.81 9.71 8.01
C VAL A 54 -0.79 10.05 6.92
N ALA A 55 0.08 9.11 6.56
CA ALA A 55 1.08 9.31 5.51
C ALA A 55 0.45 9.58 4.13
N TYR A 56 -0.62 8.87 3.77
CA TYR A 56 -1.35 9.11 2.53
C TYR A 56 -1.96 10.50 2.51
N ILE A 57 -2.70 10.89 3.56
CA ILE A 57 -3.32 12.20 3.67
C ILE A 57 -2.27 13.31 3.54
N LEU A 58 -1.15 13.19 4.26
CA LEU A 58 -0.08 14.19 4.21
C LEU A 58 0.59 14.25 2.83
N SER A 59 0.82 13.10 2.18
CA SER A 59 1.37 13.07 0.82
C SER A 59 0.47 13.79 -0.16
N ASP A 60 -0.82 13.47 -0.16
CA ASP A 60 -1.80 14.06 -1.07
C ASP A 60 -1.93 15.58 -0.86
N MET A 61 -1.88 16.03 0.40
CA MET A 61 -1.87 17.48 0.72
C MET A 61 -0.59 18.17 0.20
N ILE A 62 0.56 17.53 0.31
CA ILE A 62 1.84 18.07 -0.19
C ILE A 62 1.84 18.10 -1.73
N GLU A 63 1.26 17.12 -2.38
CA GLU A 63 1.11 17.03 -3.84
C GLU A 63 0.06 18.01 -4.39
N GLY A 64 -0.63 18.74 -3.50
CA GLY A 64 -1.61 19.76 -3.89
C GLY A 64 -2.97 19.20 -4.29
N VAL A 65 -3.28 17.96 -3.90
CA VAL A 65 -4.63 17.40 -4.05
C VAL A 65 -5.61 18.22 -3.23
N SER A 66 -6.76 18.59 -3.82
CA SER A 66 -7.73 19.41 -3.11
C SER A 66 -8.30 18.68 -1.88
N PRO A 67 -8.54 19.40 -0.76
CA PRO A 67 -9.04 18.77 0.46
C PRO A 67 -10.35 17.98 0.27
N ASP A 68 -11.20 18.42 -0.66
CA ASP A 68 -12.46 17.72 -0.98
C ASP A 68 -12.22 16.33 -1.59
N VAL A 69 -11.19 16.20 -2.42
CA VAL A 69 -10.81 14.91 -3.05
C VAL A 69 -10.16 14.01 -2.00
N VAL A 70 -9.23 14.55 -1.20
CA VAL A 70 -8.62 13.81 -0.08
C VAL A 70 -9.68 13.26 0.86
N TRP A 71 -10.67 14.08 1.22
CA TRP A 71 -11.75 13.67 2.11
C TRP A 71 -12.58 12.52 1.54
N ARG A 72 -12.91 12.56 0.26
CA ARG A 72 -13.62 11.46 -0.42
C ARG A 72 -12.81 10.17 -0.49
N TRP A 73 -11.50 10.28 -0.65
CA TRP A 73 -10.62 9.10 -0.69
C TRP A 73 -10.43 8.46 0.68
N ILE A 74 -10.49 9.23 1.77
CA ILE A 74 -10.46 8.68 3.13
C ILE A 74 -11.53 7.60 3.32
N GLU A 75 -12.69 7.72 2.69
CA GLU A 75 -13.75 6.70 2.76
C GLU A 75 -13.33 5.36 2.11
N CYS A 76 -12.40 5.39 1.16
CA CYS A 76 -11.89 4.23 0.45
C CYS A 76 -10.71 3.54 1.17
N PHE A 77 -9.92 4.28 1.96
CA PHE A 77 -8.76 3.73 2.67
C PHE A 77 -9.11 2.60 3.66
N PRO A 78 -10.19 2.65 4.46
CA PRO A 78 -10.51 1.58 5.39
C PRO A 78 -10.63 0.21 4.74
N MET A 79 -11.05 0.16 3.49
CA MET A 79 -11.19 -1.10 2.75
C MET A 79 -9.81 -1.71 2.45
N THR A 80 -8.87 -0.91 1.92
CA THR A 80 -7.49 -1.36 1.65
C THR A 80 -6.78 -1.75 2.94
N GLU A 81 -6.96 -0.94 3.98
CA GLU A 81 -6.37 -1.18 5.29
C GLU A 81 -6.91 -2.47 5.94
N ALA A 82 -8.21 -2.75 5.81
CA ALA A 82 -8.79 -4.00 6.29
C ALA A 82 -8.17 -5.22 5.60
N TYR A 83 -7.94 -5.15 4.29
CA TYR A 83 -7.25 -6.21 3.57
C TYR A 83 -5.79 -6.37 4.00
N CYS A 84 -5.07 -5.27 4.18
CA CYS A 84 -3.70 -5.31 4.71
C CYS A 84 -3.67 -5.91 6.11
N TRP A 85 -4.65 -5.61 6.95
CA TRP A 85 -4.81 -6.22 8.27
C TRP A 85 -5.06 -7.73 8.21
N ILE A 86 -5.87 -8.19 7.27
CA ILE A 86 -6.07 -9.63 7.03
C ILE A 86 -4.73 -10.27 6.64
N GLY A 87 -3.96 -9.66 5.73
CA GLY A 87 -2.62 -10.12 5.38
C GLY A 87 -1.70 -10.22 6.60
N TYR A 88 -1.73 -9.23 7.48
CA TYR A 88 -0.99 -9.23 8.73
C TYR A 88 -1.37 -10.41 9.66
N GLN A 89 -2.65 -10.77 9.76
CA GLN A 89 -3.09 -11.88 10.61
C GLN A 89 -2.47 -13.23 10.17
N PHE A 90 -2.24 -13.41 8.87
CA PHE A 90 -1.69 -14.66 8.33
C PHE A 90 -0.16 -14.63 8.19
N ILE A 91 0.40 -13.52 7.76
CA ILE A 91 1.81 -13.37 7.39
C ILE A 91 2.61 -12.70 8.51
N GLY A 92 2.06 -11.65 9.14
CA GLY A 92 2.75 -10.80 10.10
C GLY A 92 3.15 -11.48 11.41
N LYS A 93 2.54 -12.63 11.74
CA LYS A 93 2.93 -13.44 12.91
C LYS A 93 4.31 -14.09 12.73
N ASP A 94 4.76 -14.26 11.47
CA ASP A 94 6.06 -14.77 11.12
C ASP A 94 6.43 -14.30 9.71
N PRO A 95 6.73 -13.00 9.52
CA PRO A 95 6.95 -12.40 8.20
C PRO A 95 8.34 -12.69 7.62
N ASP A 96 8.94 -13.81 7.97
CA ASP A 96 10.26 -14.22 7.50
C ASP A 96 10.17 -14.89 6.13
N PHE A 97 10.41 -14.12 5.08
CA PHE A 97 10.42 -14.59 3.68
C PHE A 97 11.55 -15.56 3.33
N ARG A 98 12.40 -15.97 4.27
CA ARG A 98 13.30 -17.11 4.11
C ARG A 98 12.58 -18.45 4.25
N LYS A 99 11.36 -18.45 4.79
CA LYS A 99 10.55 -19.64 5.01
C LYS A 99 9.54 -19.82 3.89
N LEU A 100 9.49 -21.02 3.31
CA LEU A 100 8.53 -21.37 2.26
C LEU A 100 7.07 -21.19 2.68
N ARG A 101 6.75 -21.41 3.95
CA ARG A 101 5.42 -21.20 4.51
C ARG A 101 4.97 -19.74 4.38
N THR A 102 5.87 -18.78 4.64
CA THR A 102 5.58 -17.34 4.49
C THR A 102 5.25 -17.01 3.04
N TRP A 103 6.00 -17.57 2.08
CA TRP A 103 5.71 -17.41 0.67
C TRP A 103 4.35 -17.97 0.27
N GLY A 104 3.97 -19.13 0.80
CA GLY A 104 2.66 -19.74 0.53
C GLY A 104 1.51 -18.86 1.00
N TRP A 105 1.56 -18.34 2.23
CA TRP A 105 0.56 -17.42 2.76
C TRP A 105 0.55 -16.09 2.03
N TYR A 106 1.72 -15.58 1.68
CA TYR A 106 1.85 -14.35 0.91
C TYR A 106 1.22 -14.48 -0.49
N ALA A 107 1.56 -15.53 -1.21
CA ALA A 107 0.99 -15.78 -2.55
C ALA A 107 -0.53 -15.93 -2.50
N LEU A 108 -1.06 -16.66 -1.53
CA LEU A 108 -2.50 -16.80 -1.32
C LEU A 108 -3.16 -15.44 -1.03
N PHE A 109 -2.59 -14.67 -0.11
CA PHE A 109 -3.09 -13.35 0.23
C PHE A 109 -3.08 -12.42 -0.98
N VAL A 110 -1.96 -12.34 -1.71
CA VAL A 110 -1.83 -11.49 -2.91
C VAL A 110 -2.84 -11.88 -3.97
N THR A 111 -3.04 -13.18 -4.21
CA THR A 111 -4.03 -13.65 -5.19
C THR A 111 -5.45 -13.18 -4.84
N ILE A 112 -5.84 -13.33 -3.57
CA ILE A 112 -7.16 -12.89 -3.10
C ILE A 112 -7.26 -11.36 -3.18
N PHE A 113 -6.21 -10.64 -2.74
CA PHE A 113 -6.16 -9.18 -2.80
C PHE A 113 -6.36 -8.67 -4.23
N MET A 114 -5.58 -9.20 -5.18
CA MET A 114 -5.64 -8.79 -6.58
C MET A 114 -6.97 -9.12 -7.27
N ALA A 115 -7.67 -10.15 -6.80
CA ALA A 115 -8.98 -10.50 -7.33
C ALA A 115 -10.09 -9.54 -6.87
N PHE A 116 -9.99 -8.99 -5.67
CA PHE A 116 -11.10 -8.22 -5.06
C PHE A 116 -10.82 -6.73 -4.93
N VAL A 117 -9.61 -6.32 -4.54
CA VAL A 117 -9.35 -4.91 -4.18
C VAL A 117 -9.40 -3.98 -5.38
N PRO A 118 -8.75 -4.24 -6.54
CA PRO A 118 -8.82 -3.32 -7.66
C PRO A 118 -10.24 -3.08 -8.20
N PRO A 119 -11.11 -4.11 -8.36
CA PRO A 119 -12.50 -3.88 -8.76
C PRO A 119 -13.30 -3.08 -7.72
N LEU A 120 -13.11 -3.37 -6.43
CA LEU A 120 -13.78 -2.64 -5.35
C LEU A 120 -13.34 -1.17 -5.30
N TRP A 121 -12.06 -0.91 -5.48
CA TRP A 121 -11.53 0.45 -5.58
C TRP A 121 -12.10 1.20 -6.79
N GLY A 122 -12.16 0.55 -7.97
CA GLY A 122 -12.78 1.12 -9.15
C GLY A 122 -14.24 1.48 -8.92
N PHE A 123 -14.99 0.65 -8.18
CA PHE A 123 -16.37 0.95 -7.78
C PHE A 123 -16.44 2.09 -6.77
N ALA A 124 -15.60 2.09 -5.74
CA ALA A 124 -15.60 3.11 -4.70
C ALA A 124 -15.19 4.49 -5.24
N CYS A 125 -14.12 4.57 -6.03
CA CYS A 125 -13.63 5.84 -6.57
C CYS A 125 -14.49 6.40 -7.72
N GLY A 126 -15.25 5.56 -8.40
CA GLY A 126 -16.14 5.99 -9.48
C GLY A 126 -17.58 6.18 -9.00
N PRO A 127 -18.45 5.14 -9.14
CA PRO A 127 -19.87 5.26 -8.89
C PRO A 127 -20.24 5.67 -7.46
N LEU A 128 -19.47 5.28 -6.48
CA LEU A 128 -19.78 5.55 -5.07
C LEU A 128 -19.33 6.94 -4.62
N SER A 129 -18.08 7.30 -4.86
CA SER A 129 -17.53 8.60 -4.40
C SER A 129 -17.84 9.76 -5.34
N GLY A 130 -18.11 9.45 -6.62
CA GLY A 130 -18.33 10.45 -7.66
C GLY A 130 -17.08 11.26 -8.03
N VAL A 131 -15.89 10.78 -7.65
CA VAL A 131 -14.61 11.44 -8.02
C VAL A 131 -14.31 11.25 -9.50
N PHE A 132 -14.56 10.04 -10.02
CA PHE A 132 -14.41 9.71 -11.42
C PHE A 132 -15.72 9.21 -12.02
N SER A 133 -15.85 9.32 -13.34
CA SER A 133 -16.95 8.65 -14.03
C SER A 133 -16.79 7.12 -13.92
N ALA A 134 -17.89 6.37 -13.97
CA ALA A 134 -17.85 4.91 -13.97
C ALA A 134 -16.97 4.38 -15.13
N GLN A 135 -17.03 5.03 -16.29
CA GLN A 135 -16.25 4.66 -17.45
C GLN A 135 -14.73 4.86 -17.19
N ASP A 136 -14.33 6.03 -16.66
CA ASP A 136 -12.92 6.27 -16.34
C ASP A 136 -12.41 5.33 -15.24
N SER A 137 -13.22 5.08 -14.22
CA SER A 137 -12.87 4.16 -13.14
C SER A 137 -12.56 2.76 -13.64
N TYR A 138 -13.42 2.18 -14.49
CA TYR A 138 -13.23 0.82 -14.96
C TYR A 138 -12.18 0.69 -16.08
N TYR A 139 -12.10 1.65 -16.99
CA TYR A 139 -11.23 1.52 -18.17
C TYR A 139 -9.84 2.17 -18.01
N LYS A 140 -9.68 3.11 -17.08
CA LYS A 140 -8.40 3.78 -16.85
C LYS A 140 -7.85 3.51 -15.44
N ILE A 141 -8.63 3.81 -14.40
CA ILE A 141 -8.14 3.77 -13.02
C ILE A 141 -7.91 2.32 -12.55
N THR A 142 -8.86 1.42 -12.75
CA THR A 142 -8.73 0.03 -12.29
C THR A 142 -7.55 -0.70 -12.95
N PRO A 143 -7.31 -0.62 -14.26
CA PRO A 143 -6.13 -1.22 -14.88
C PRO A 143 -4.81 -0.61 -14.41
N ALA A 144 -4.75 0.72 -14.23
CA ALA A 144 -3.56 1.40 -13.73
C ALA A 144 -3.24 0.96 -12.29
N LEU A 145 -4.25 0.91 -11.43
CA LEU A 145 -4.13 0.41 -10.07
C LEU A 145 -3.69 -1.06 -10.03
N PHE A 146 -4.26 -1.90 -10.90
CA PHE A 146 -3.84 -3.30 -10.99
C PHE A 146 -2.35 -3.43 -11.30
N LEU A 147 -1.85 -2.66 -12.25
CA LEU A 147 -0.42 -2.66 -12.61
C LEU A 147 0.46 -2.16 -11.46
N THR A 148 0.06 -1.07 -10.80
CA THR A 148 0.75 -0.54 -9.61
C THR A 148 0.85 -1.59 -8.51
N LEU A 149 -0.24 -2.28 -8.23
CA LEU A 149 -0.29 -3.33 -7.22
C LEU A 149 0.56 -4.56 -7.57
N VAL A 150 0.66 -4.95 -8.85
CA VAL A 150 1.59 -6.00 -9.26
C VAL A 150 3.02 -5.66 -8.87
N PHE A 151 3.49 -4.45 -9.16
CA PHE A 151 4.82 -3.99 -8.75
C PHE A 151 4.96 -3.90 -7.23
N THR A 152 3.94 -3.41 -6.52
CA THR A 152 3.89 -3.39 -5.05
C THR A 152 4.18 -4.77 -4.47
N TRP A 153 3.49 -5.79 -4.95
CA TRP A 153 3.64 -7.15 -4.44
C TRP A 153 4.98 -7.79 -4.79
N ILE A 154 5.60 -7.42 -5.91
CA ILE A 154 6.95 -7.85 -6.26
C ILE A 154 7.99 -7.22 -5.32
N LEU A 155 7.78 -5.98 -4.87
CA LEU A 155 8.73 -5.26 -4.02
C LEU A 155 8.69 -5.68 -2.55
N VAL A 156 7.54 -6.14 -2.04
CA VAL A 156 7.39 -6.48 -0.62
C VAL A 156 8.38 -7.54 -0.12
N PRO A 157 8.57 -8.71 -0.77
CA PRO A 157 9.49 -9.71 -0.27
C PRO A 157 10.94 -9.23 -0.14
N PRO A 158 11.57 -8.59 -1.15
CA PRO A 158 12.95 -8.11 -1.01
C PRO A 158 13.07 -7.02 0.06
N LEU A 159 12.10 -6.14 0.19
CA LEU A 159 12.08 -5.14 1.27
C LEU A 159 12.01 -5.80 2.65
N MET A 160 11.17 -6.82 2.82
CA MET A 160 11.07 -7.57 4.07
C MET A 160 12.33 -8.34 4.43
N LEU A 161 13.04 -8.90 3.44
CA LEU A 161 14.32 -9.57 3.68
C LEU A 161 15.37 -8.63 4.27
N GLY A 162 15.33 -7.34 3.95
CA GLY A 162 16.17 -6.30 4.54
C GLY A 162 15.61 -5.72 5.84
N ALA A 163 14.34 -5.36 5.84
CA ALA A 163 13.69 -4.64 6.94
C ALA A 163 13.52 -5.48 8.22
N LEU A 164 13.16 -6.75 8.10
CA LEU A 164 12.92 -7.62 9.27
C LEU A 164 14.18 -7.81 10.13
N PRO A 165 15.38 -8.15 9.59
CA PRO A 165 16.59 -8.23 10.38
C PRO A 165 16.97 -6.90 11.05
N LEU A 166 16.75 -5.78 10.36
CA LEU A 166 17.00 -4.45 10.89
C LEU A 166 16.06 -4.13 12.05
N ALA A 167 14.75 -4.36 11.87
CA ALA A 167 13.75 -4.14 12.90
C ALA A 167 14.02 -4.97 14.17
N ARG A 168 14.44 -6.23 14.00
CA ARG A 168 14.85 -7.09 15.12
C ARG A 168 16.08 -6.55 15.86
N ARG A 169 17.10 -6.07 15.13
CA ARG A 169 18.31 -5.47 15.74
C ARG A 169 18.00 -4.20 16.52
N LEU A 170 17.03 -3.43 16.07
CA LEU A 170 16.61 -2.17 16.71
C LEU A 170 15.57 -2.38 17.83
N GLY A 171 15.14 -3.63 18.09
CA GLY A 171 14.11 -3.93 19.09
C GLY A 171 12.73 -3.36 18.74
N LEU A 172 12.44 -3.18 17.45
CA LEU A 172 11.17 -2.64 16.96
C LEU A 172 10.15 -3.74 16.62
N TYR A 173 10.60 -4.98 16.57
CA TYR A 173 9.82 -6.16 16.19
C TYR A 173 9.99 -7.26 17.26
#